data_d46e3ac1f10c01e54277dfec38eaf290
#
_entry.id   d46e3ac1f10c01e54277dfec38eaf290
#
_cell.length_a   1.000
_cell.length_b   1.000
_cell.length_c   1.000
_cell.angle_alpha   90.00
_cell.angle_beta   90.00
_cell.angle_gamma   90.00
#
_symmetry.space_group_name_H-M   'P 1'
#
loop_
_entity.id
_entity.type
_entity.pdbx_description
1 polymer ?
#
loop_
_entity_poly.entity_id
_entity_poly.type
_entity_poly.pdbx_seq_one_letter_code
_entity_poly.pdbx_strand_id
1 'polypeptide(L)'
;MSANFKRWAASNDWTMYGILASIFLVWRIGVVGNWSIECWILLLICLMGIRKDQIDVDWKRFFVVGIPLLGIFYYFYGSGNGLWWKIANWMFENNRHPWKWDDMMNSIPLNNAAWARAFHHPILDNVMAWIYNYGFVLSLWICLIRSYWTKSIKKMMSYALSGHLLQFPLILPFYNLILLREVWWVKGQPDLLKRHFATENDMLVNVMNCFPSMHTSISFAMLLLALREKDRIFKYMMVTYCAAIIYSTMYLQIHWVLDVIAGMIFAYVTVKIADFLIHWAAKLVPSRFKGFYNRKQTAYANESVVA
;
A
#
# COMPACT_ATOMS: atom_id res chain seq x y z
N MET A 1 11.40 41.14 10.28
CA MET A 1 10.17 40.77 9.55
C MET A 1 9.20 41.95 9.66
N SER A 2 8.83 42.61 8.55
CA SER A 2 8.09 43.87 8.57
C SER A 2 6.69 43.73 9.15
N ALA A 3 6.17 44.79 9.79
CA ALA A 3 4.81 44.81 10.34
C ALA A 3 3.74 44.54 9.27
N ASN A 4 4.00 44.91 8.02
CA ASN A 4 3.15 44.62 6.86
C ASN A 4 3.08 43.12 6.53
N PHE A 5 4.18 42.37 6.64
CA PHE A 5 4.18 40.93 6.44
C PHE A 5 3.37 40.21 7.54
N LYS A 6 3.48 40.67 8.80
CA LYS A 6 2.70 40.11 9.89
C LYS A 6 1.19 40.37 9.73
N ARG A 7 0.80 41.58 9.27
CA ARG A 7 -0.61 41.91 8.95
C ARG A 7 -1.13 41.12 7.76
N TRP A 8 -0.34 40.98 6.68
CA TRP A 8 -0.71 40.18 5.52
C TRP A 8 -0.84 38.70 5.90
N ALA A 9 0.09 38.15 6.69
CA ALA A 9 0.01 36.76 7.18
C ALA A 9 -1.16 36.51 8.13
N ALA A 10 -1.61 37.54 8.88
CA ALA A 10 -2.77 37.45 9.73
C ALA A 10 -4.11 37.60 8.96
N SER A 11 -4.10 38.35 7.85
CA SER A 11 -5.30 38.60 7.03
C SER A 11 -5.52 37.50 5.97
N ASN A 12 -4.46 36.79 5.53
CA ASN A 12 -4.60 35.73 4.54
C ASN A 12 -4.92 34.40 5.20
N ASP A 13 -6.00 33.77 4.74
CA ASP A 13 -6.34 32.42 5.17
C ASP A 13 -5.44 31.39 4.45
N TRP A 14 -4.29 31.08 5.05
CA TRP A 14 -3.34 30.05 4.59
C TRP A 14 -3.99 28.67 4.42
N THR A 15 -5.19 28.47 5.02
CA THR A 15 -5.93 27.21 4.89
C THR A 15 -6.29 26.95 3.44
N MET A 16 -6.70 27.98 2.70
CA MET A 16 -7.03 27.85 1.27
C MET A 16 -5.81 27.37 0.46
N TYR A 17 -4.65 27.99 0.68
CA TYR A 17 -3.41 27.57 -0.02
C TYR A 17 -2.99 26.17 0.36
N GLY A 18 -3.13 25.79 1.62
CA GLY A 18 -2.87 24.43 2.09
C GLY A 18 -3.80 23.40 1.44
N ILE A 19 -5.07 23.71 1.29
CA ILE A 19 -6.04 22.84 0.59
C ILE A 19 -5.68 22.71 -0.89
N LEU A 20 -5.39 23.81 -1.58
CA LEU A 20 -5.02 23.79 -3.00
C LEU A 20 -3.73 22.99 -3.23
N ALA A 21 -2.70 23.18 -2.40
CA ALA A 21 -1.46 22.41 -2.44
C ALA A 21 -1.72 20.91 -2.21
N SER A 22 -2.62 20.59 -1.29
CA SER A 22 -2.99 19.20 -1.00
C SER A 22 -3.73 18.54 -2.17
N ILE A 23 -4.67 19.24 -2.78
CA ILE A 23 -5.40 18.76 -3.97
C ILE A 23 -4.42 18.57 -5.13
N PHE A 24 -3.52 19.52 -5.34
CA PHE A 24 -2.48 19.42 -6.37
C PHE A 24 -1.59 18.19 -6.15
N LEU A 25 -1.15 17.94 -4.92
CA LEU A 25 -0.31 16.79 -4.59
C LEU A 25 -1.05 15.47 -4.82
N VAL A 26 -2.32 15.37 -4.42
CA VAL A 26 -3.16 14.19 -4.68
C VAL A 26 -3.34 13.98 -6.20
N TRP A 27 -3.59 15.05 -6.95
CA TRP A 27 -3.67 14.97 -8.40
C TRP A 27 -2.35 14.47 -9.02
N ARG A 28 -1.19 14.98 -8.56
CA ARG A 28 0.13 14.52 -9.00
C ARG A 28 0.38 13.04 -8.72
N ILE A 29 -0.05 12.53 -7.56
CA ILE A 29 0.00 11.10 -7.22
C ILE A 29 -0.78 10.29 -8.26
N GLY A 30 -2.00 10.69 -8.59
CA GLY A 30 -2.82 10.02 -9.58
C GLY A 30 -2.22 10.06 -10.99
N VAL A 31 -1.62 11.20 -11.38
CA VAL A 31 -0.95 11.34 -12.70
C VAL A 31 0.25 10.39 -12.80
N VAL A 32 1.10 10.34 -11.77
CA VAL A 32 2.27 9.43 -11.76
C VAL A 32 1.84 7.96 -11.71
N GLY A 33 0.74 7.66 -11.03
CA GLY A 33 0.16 6.32 -10.95
C GLY A 33 -0.68 5.92 -12.18
N ASN A 34 -0.79 6.77 -13.19
CA ASN A 34 -1.67 6.57 -14.37
C ASN A 34 -3.10 6.17 -13.98
N TRP A 35 -3.68 6.84 -12.99
CA TRP A 35 -4.99 6.48 -12.46
C TRP A 35 -6.09 6.69 -13.50
N SER A 36 -6.84 5.62 -13.75
CA SER A 36 -8.07 5.66 -14.55
C SER A 36 -9.21 6.35 -13.78
N ILE A 37 -10.30 6.65 -14.45
CA ILE A 37 -11.46 7.32 -13.83
C ILE A 37 -12.02 6.50 -12.65
N GLU A 38 -11.99 5.19 -12.75
CA GLU A 38 -12.46 4.26 -11.70
C GLU A 38 -11.64 4.41 -10.42
N CYS A 39 -10.32 4.63 -10.55
CA CYS A 39 -9.45 4.89 -9.39
C CYS A 39 -9.87 6.16 -8.64
N TRP A 40 -10.19 7.22 -9.38
CA TRP A 40 -10.67 8.48 -8.79
C TRP A 40 -12.05 8.33 -8.15
N ILE A 41 -12.96 7.59 -8.78
CA ILE A 41 -14.29 7.28 -8.21
C ILE A 41 -14.11 6.50 -6.90
N LEU A 42 -13.26 5.47 -6.89
CA LEU A 42 -12.99 4.68 -5.68
C LEU A 42 -12.40 5.54 -4.56
N LEU A 43 -11.45 6.44 -4.88
CA LEU A 43 -10.90 7.39 -3.92
C LEU A 43 -12.00 8.29 -3.35
N LEU A 44 -12.86 8.87 -4.19
CA LEU A 44 -13.95 9.75 -3.75
C LEU A 44 -14.92 9.02 -2.81
N ILE A 45 -15.30 7.78 -3.14
CA ILE A 45 -16.15 6.96 -2.25
C ILE A 45 -15.44 6.71 -0.91
N CYS A 46 -14.15 6.39 -0.94
CA CYS A 46 -13.37 6.16 0.26
C CYS A 46 -13.14 7.42 1.10
N LEU A 47 -13.27 8.61 0.52
CA LEU A 47 -13.22 9.87 1.25
C LEU A 47 -14.56 10.27 1.87
N MET A 48 -15.66 9.59 1.51
CA MET A 48 -16.94 9.84 2.19
C MET A 48 -16.82 9.47 3.68
N GLY A 49 -17.51 10.22 4.53
CA GLY A 49 -17.51 9.98 5.98
C GLY A 49 -16.22 10.33 6.71
N ILE A 50 -15.23 10.99 6.08
CA ILE A 50 -13.95 11.37 6.74
C ILE A 50 -14.12 12.13 8.05
N ARG A 51 -15.23 12.88 8.20
CA ARG A 51 -15.51 13.64 9.44
C ARG A 51 -15.59 12.75 10.69
N LYS A 52 -16.01 11.48 10.54
CA LYS A 52 -16.10 10.52 11.66
C LYS A 52 -14.74 10.12 12.21
N ASP A 53 -13.71 10.09 11.33
CA ASP A 53 -12.35 9.71 11.67
C ASP A 53 -11.43 10.92 11.86
N GLN A 54 -11.94 12.15 11.64
CA GLN A 54 -11.13 13.36 11.69
C GLN A 54 -10.68 13.68 13.10
N ILE A 55 -9.41 14.05 13.23
CA ILE A 55 -8.81 14.49 14.49
C ILE A 55 -9.01 16.02 14.62
N ASP A 56 -9.34 16.46 15.84
CA ASP A 56 -9.51 17.87 16.15
C ASP A 56 -8.14 18.59 16.27
N VAL A 57 -7.55 18.87 15.11
CA VAL A 57 -6.31 19.62 14.94
C VAL A 57 -6.59 20.75 13.95
N ASP A 58 -6.08 21.94 14.22
CA ASP A 58 -6.17 23.06 13.30
C ASP A 58 -5.48 22.75 11.96
N TRP A 59 -6.13 23.10 10.85
CA TRP A 59 -5.63 22.83 9.51
C TRP A 59 -4.28 23.50 9.22
N LYS A 60 -4.07 24.73 9.68
CA LYS A 60 -2.80 25.46 9.47
C LYS A 60 -1.63 24.72 10.10
N ARG A 61 -1.82 24.22 11.33
CA ARG A 61 -0.82 23.42 12.03
C ARG A 61 -0.61 22.08 11.36
N PHE A 62 -1.69 21.44 10.91
CA PHE A 62 -1.59 20.15 10.23
C PHE A 62 -0.81 20.26 8.91
N PHE A 63 -1.07 21.28 8.09
CA PHE A 63 -0.41 21.44 6.79
C PHE A 63 1.11 21.58 6.89
N VAL A 64 1.64 22.19 7.97
CA VAL A 64 3.09 22.32 8.20
C VAL A 64 3.78 20.96 8.26
N VAL A 65 3.09 19.92 8.73
CA VAL A 65 3.65 18.56 8.87
C VAL A 65 3.08 17.63 7.81
N GLY A 66 1.79 17.70 7.56
CA GLY A 66 1.06 16.78 6.69
C GLY A 66 1.46 16.90 5.22
N ILE A 67 1.61 18.12 4.69
CA ILE A 67 2.03 18.32 3.28
C ILE A 67 3.44 17.81 3.04
N PRO A 68 4.47 18.20 3.83
CA PRO A 68 5.81 17.65 3.67
C PRO A 68 5.83 16.12 3.79
N LEU A 69 5.11 15.55 4.75
CA LEU A 69 5.07 14.10 4.94
C LEU A 69 4.46 13.37 3.74
N LEU A 70 3.34 13.87 3.21
CA LEU A 70 2.72 13.31 2.01
C LEU A 70 3.64 13.48 0.78
N GLY A 71 4.34 14.61 0.67
CA GLY A 71 5.34 14.88 -0.36
C GLY A 71 6.53 13.93 -0.30
N ILE A 72 7.01 13.62 0.91
CA ILE A 72 8.08 12.64 1.14
C ILE A 72 7.62 11.26 0.68
N PHE A 73 6.41 10.81 1.03
CA PHE A 73 5.89 9.52 0.57
C PHE A 73 5.74 9.49 -0.95
N TYR A 74 5.26 10.57 -1.55
CA TYR A 74 5.18 10.71 -3.00
C TYR A 74 6.56 10.60 -3.68
N TYR A 75 7.57 11.25 -3.13
CA TYR A 75 8.95 11.18 -3.64
C TYR A 75 9.53 9.77 -3.53
N PHE A 76 9.38 9.11 -2.38
CA PHE A 76 9.84 7.73 -2.21
C PHE A 76 9.10 6.75 -3.11
N TYR A 77 7.81 6.95 -3.33
CA TYR A 77 7.04 6.13 -4.28
C TYR A 77 7.57 6.28 -5.71
N GLY A 78 7.76 7.51 -6.19
CA GLY A 78 8.26 7.76 -7.53
C GLY A 78 9.69 7.26 -7.75
N SER A 79 10.57 7.45 -6.75
CA SER A 79 11.97 6.98 -6.79
C SER A 79 12.08 5.47 -6.56
N GLY A 80 11.20 4.89 -5.76
CA GLY A 80 11.21 3.48 -5.36
C GLY A 80 11.05 2.53 -6.52
N ASN A 81 10.24 2.89 -7.52
CA ASN A 81 10.06 2.06 -8.71
C ASN A 81 11.38 1.87 -9.50
N GLY A 82 12.13 2.95 -9.74
CA GLY A 82 13.43 2.85 -10.39
C GLY A 82 14.47 2.08 -9.56
N LEU A 83 14.44 2.21 -8.24
CA LEU A 83 15.30 1.46 -7.33
C LEU A 83 14.93 -0.03 -7.34
N TRP A 84 13.64 -0.36 -7.35
CA TRP A 84 13.16 -1.73 -7.44
C TRP A 84 13.73 -2.45 -8.67
N TRP A 85 13.60 -1.86 -9.84
CA TRP A 85 14.11 -2.44 -11.08
C TRP A 85 15.62 -2.64 -11.06
N LYS A 86 16.39 -1.70 -10.52
CA LYS A 86 17.84 -1.85 -10.36
C LYS A 86 18.19 -3.04 -9.45
N ILE A 87 17.48 -3.20 -8.33
CA ILE A 87 17.70 -4.30 -7.39
C ILE A 87 17.26 -5.63 -8.02
N ALA A 88 16.11 -5.69 -8.69
CA ALA A 88 15.60 -6.89 -9.34
C ALA A 88 16.55 -7.39 -10.44
N ASN A 89 17.02 -6.49 -11.30
CA ASN A 89 18.02 -6.84 -12.33
C ASN A 89 19.34 -7.30 -11.70
N TRP A 90 19.83 -6.61 -10.66
CA TRP A 90 21.04 -7.01 -9.96
C TRP A 90 20.89 -8.40 -9.33
N MET A 91 19.75 -8.71 -8.69
CA MET A 91 19.46 -10.02 -8.16
C MET A 91 19.42 -11.07 -9.26
N PHE A 92 18.82 -10.78 -10.40
CA PHE A 92 18.78 -11.70 -11.54
C PHE A 92 20.16 -12.03 -12.09
N GLU A 93 21.02 -11.01 -12.25
CA GLU A 93 22.36 -11.17 -12.82
C GLU A 93 23.35 -11.86 -11.86
N ASN A 94 23.24 -11.58 -10.55
CA ASN A 94 24.23 -11.98 -9.56
C ASN A 94 23.77 -13.12 -8.65
N ASN A 95 22.47 -13.43 -8.65
CA ASN A 95 21.95 -14.37 -7.69
C ASN A 95 21.99 -15.80 -8.21
N ARG A 96 22.72 -16.64 -7.49
CA ARG A 96 22.75 -18.08 -7.67
C ARG A 96 21.72 -18.70 -6.71
N HIS A 97 20.42 -18.48 -6.99
CA HIS A 97 19.33 -18.94 -6.14
C HIS A 97 19.58 -20.35 -5.63
N PRO A 98 19.86 -20.55 -4.35
CA PRO A 98 20.14 -21.87 -3.79
C PRO A 98 18.86 -22.73 -3.78
N TRP A 99 17.68 -22.10 -3.67
CA TRP A 99 16.40 -22.79 -3.52
C TRP A 99 15.46 -22.49 -4.68
N LYS A 100 15.27 -23.46 -5.55
CA LYS A 100 14.29 -23.42 -6.66
C LYS A 100 13.02 -24.11 -6.20
N TRP A 101 11.93 -23.36 -6.07
CA TRP A 101 10.69 -23.86 -5.50
C TRP A 101 9.58 -24.18 -6.52
N ASP A 102 9.81 -23.96 -7.81
CA ASP A 102 8.78 -24.17 -8.84
C ASP A 102 8.19 -25.59 -8.82
N ASP A 103 9.06 -26.62 -8.87
CA ASP A 103 8.62 -28.01 -8.89
C ASP A 103 7.94 -28.42 -7.58
N MET A 104 8.48 -27.98 -6.45
CA MET A 104 7.89 -28.22 -5.15
C MET A 104 6.50 -27.59 -5.05
N MET A 105 6.35 -26.32 -5.41
CA MET A 105 5.07 -25.61 -5.36
C MET A 105 4.06 -26.20 -6.34
N ASN A 106 4.52 -26.63 -7.51
CA ASN A 106 3.68 -27.26 -8.53
C ASN A 106 3.20 -28.67 -8.15
N SER A 107 3.95 -29.39 -7.31
CA SER A 107 3.57 -30.75 -6.86
C SER A 107 2.48 -30.75 -5.78
N ILE A 108 2.26 -29.62 -5.11
CA ILE A 108 1.25 -29.52 -4.04
C ILE A 108 -0.15 -29.38 -4.65
N PRO A 109 -1.09 -30.29 -4.33
CA PRO A 109 -2.44 -30.26 -4.87
C PRO A 109 -3.14 -28.90 -4.56
N LEU A 110 -3.87 -28.37 -5.55
CA LEU A 110 -4.62 -27.10 -5.47
C LEU A 110 -3.79 -25.85 -5.23
N ASN A 111 -2.48 -25.95 -5.05
CA ASN A 111 -1.60 -24.81 -4.78
C ASN A 111 -1.47 -23.85 -5.98
N ASN A 112 -1.70 -24.33 -7.21
CA ASN A 112 -1.71 -23.51 -8.41
C ASN A 112 -2.95 -22.59 -8.52
N ALA A 113 -3.84 -22.61 -7.55
CA ALA A 113 -5.06 -21.80 -7.51
C ALA A 113 -5.99 -21.92 -8.76
N ALA A 114 -5.91 -23.02 -9.53
CA ALA A 114 -6.79 -23.20 -10.71
C ALA A 114 -8.27 -23.15 -10.38
N TRP A 115 -8.64 -23.53 -9.16
CA TRP A 115 -10.02 -23.44 -8.63
C TRP A 115 -10.55 -22.01 -8.55
N ALA A 116 -9.68 -21.01 -8.35
CA ALA A 116 -10.09 -19.59 -8.32
C ALA A 116 -10.63 -19.12 -9.66
N ARG A 117 -10.29 -19.84 -10.75
CA ARG A 117 -10.72 -19.55 -12.11
C ARG A 117 -11.82 -20.50 -12.63
N ALA A 118 -12.44 -21.28 -11.76
CA ALA A 118 -13.53 -22.20 -12.15
C ALA A 118 -14.69 -21.48 -12.86
N PHE A 119 -14.94 -20.22 -12.50
CA PHE A 119 -15.89 -19.34 -13.16
C PHE A 119 -15.15 -18.20 -13.85
N HIS A 120 -14.73 -18.41 -15.10
CA HIS A 120 -14.09 -17.37 -15.90
C HIS A 120 -15.05 -16.78 -16.94
N HIS A 121 -14.94 -15.47 -17.14
CA HIS A 121 -15.70 -14.75 -18.17
C HIS A 121 -14.85 -13.52 -18.60
N PRO A 122 -14.86 -13.12 -19.88
CA PRO A 122 -14.02 -12.01 -20.36
C PRO A 122 -14.19 -10.71 -19.59
N ILE A 123 -15.39 -10.39 -19.13
CA ILE A 123 -15.65 -9.21 -18.27
C ILE A 123 -14.92 -9.38 -16.92
N LEU A 124 -15.02 -10.56 -16.31
CA LEU A 124 -14.36 -10.84 -15.03
C LEU A 124 -12.84 -10.84 -15.17
N ASP A 125 -12.30 -11.36 -16.28
CA ASP A 125 -10.87 -11.31 -16.59
C ASP A 125 -10.38 -9.86 -16.63
N ASN A 126 -11.10 -8.97 -17.33
CA ASN A 126 -10.74 -7.54 -17.40
C ASN A 126 -10.86 -6.84 -16.04
N VAL A 127 -11.91 -7.13 -15.27
CA VAL A 127 -12.09 -6.58 -13.91
C VAL A 127 -10.96 -7.03 -12.99
N MET A 128 -10.61 -8.32 -13.00
CA MET A 128 -9.52 -8.85 -12.16
C MET A 128 -8.15 -8.31 -12.59
N ALA A 129 -7.91 -8.15 -13.90
CA ALA A 129 -6.71 -7.53 -14.42
C ALA A 129 -6.61 -6.04 -13.99
N TRP A 130 -7.71 -5.29 -14.04
CA TRP A 130 -7.76 -3.91 -13.54
C TRP A 130 -7.48 -3.85 -12.03
N ILE A 131 -8.16 -4.71 -11.24
CA ILE A 131 -7.95 -4.80 -9.79
C ILE A 131 -6.49 -5.13 -9.47
N TYR A 132 -5.85 -6.03 -10.20
CA TYR A 132 -4.47 -6.39 -9.99
C TYR A 132 -3.51 -5.25 -10.37
N ASN A 133 -3.67 -4.66 -11.55
CA ASN A 133 -2.76 -3.64 -12.07
C ASN A 133 -2.72 -2.37 -11.22
N TYR A 134 -3.86 -1.92 -10.70
CA TYR A 134 -3.92 -0.79 -9.77
C TYR A 134 -3.77 -1.24 -8.30
N GLY A 135 -4.13 -2.45 -8.00
CA GLY A 135 -4.13 -3.24 -6.78
C GLY A 135 -3.57 -2.58 -5.54
N PHE A 136 -2.44 -3.09 -5.09
CA PHE A 136 -1.87 -2.70 -3.81
C PHE A 136 -1.43 -1.22 -3.77
N VAL A 137 -0.99 -0.67 -4.90
CA VAL A 137 -0.57 0.73 -4.99
C VAL A 137 -1.73 1.67 -4.74
N LEU A 138 -2.88 1.43 -5.37
CA LEU A 138 -4.07 2.24 -5.18
C LEU A 138 -4.62 2.10 -3.76
N SER A 139 -4.63 0.87 -3.19
CA SER A 139 -5.09 0.63 -1.83
C SER A 139 -4.25 1.40 -0.80
N LEU A 140 -2.93 1.42 -0.97
CA LEU A 140 -2.01 2.20 -0.13
C LEU A 140 -2.29 3.71 -0.24
N TRP A 141 -2.41 4.24 -1.46
CA TRP A 141 -2.63 5.67 -1.66
C TRP A 141 -3.99 6.13 -1.16
N ILE A 142 -5.04 5.34 -1.33
CA ILE A 142 -6.37 5.64 -0.75
C ILE A 142 -6.25 5.77 0.78
N CYS A 143 -5.58 4.81 1.43
CA CYS A 143 -5.38 4.85 2.88
C CYS A 143 -4.54 6.06 3.33
N LEU A 144 -3.46 6.39 2.62
CA LEU A 144 -2.62 7.55 2.90
C LEU A 144 -3.36 8.87 2.71
N ILE A 145 -4.05 9.05 1.59
CA ILE A 145 -4.82 10.25 1.27
C ILE A 145 -5.96 10.44 2.28
N ARG A 146 -6.70 9.35 2.61
CA ARG A 146 -7.73 9.43 3.64
C ARG A 146 -7.15 9.80 5.00
N SER A 147 -6.04 9.18 5.42
CA SER A 147 -5.40 9.50 6.70
C SER A 147 -4.88 10.93 6.75
N TYR A 148 -4.45 11.48 5.62
CA TYR A 148 -4.11 12.89 5.46
C TYR A 148 -5.35 13.78 5.70
N TRP A 149 -6.46 13.54 5.01
CA TRP A 149 -7.68 14.35 5.17
C TRP A 149 -8.37 14.15 6.53
N THR A 150 -8.11 13.06 7.23
CA THR A 150 -8.49 12.91 8.65
C THR A 150 -7.52 13.58 9.62
N LYS A 151 -6.47 14.24 9.13
CA LYS A 151 -5.42 14.96 9.88
C LYS A 151 -4.63 14.05 10.84
N SER A 152 -4.51 12.75 10.54
CA SER A 152 -3.89 11.78 11.42
C SER A 152 -2.49 11.38 10.96
N ILE A 153 -1.46 12.07 11.47
CA ILE A 153 -0.05 11.73 11.21
C ILE A 153 0.24 10.28 11.61
N LYS A 154 -0.31 9.82 12.74
CA LYS A 154 -0.12 8.44 13.20
C LYS A 154 -0.63 7.43 12.19
N LYS A 155 -1.85 7.63 11.64
CA LYS A 155 -2.41 6.74 10.60
C LYS A 155 -1.60 6.82 9.31
N MET A 156 -1.18 8.02 8.88
CA MET A 156 -0.30 8.18 7.71
C MET A 156 0.97 7.35 7.87
N MET A 157 1.66 7.45 9.01
CA MET A 157 2.85 6.66 9.29
C MET A 157 2.56 5.17 9.35
N SER A 158 1.43 4.76 9.96
CA SER A 158 1.03 3.35 10.04
C SER A 158 0.82 2.74 8.66
N TYR A 159 0.08 3.43 7.78
CA TYR A 159 -0.14 2.98 6.41
C TYR A 159 1.16 2.98 5.58
N ALA A 160 1.99 4.03 5.68
CA ALA A 160 3.24 4.11 4.95
C ALA A 160 4.25 3.02 5.37
N LEU A 161 4.44 2.83 6.67
CA LEU A 161 5.34 1.80 7.20
C LEU A 161 4.85 0.41 6.85
N SER A 162 3.58 0.10 7.13
CA SER A 162 3.03 -1.24 6.89
C SER A 162 2.85 -1.57 5.41
N GLY A 163 2.59 -0.56 4.57
CA GLY A 163 2.27 -0.78 3.16
C GLY A 163 3.48 -0.75 2.24
N HIS A 164 4.55 -0.01 2.55
CA HIS A 164 5.66 0.12 1.61
C HIS A 164 7.02 0.21 2.29
N LEU A 165 7.21 1.12 3.26
CA LEU A 165 8.54 1.44 3.78
C LEU A 165 9.23 0.27 4.48
N LEU A 166 8.49 -0.60 5.18
CA LEU A 166 9.03 -1.81 5.79
C LEU A 166 8.93 -3.02 4.87
N GLN A 167 7.86 -3.13 4.09
CA GLN A 167 7.68 -4.30 3.23
C GLN A 167 8.78 -4.42 2.19
N PHE A 168 9.15 -3.30 1.56
CA PHE A 168 10.19 -3.29 0.53
C PHE A 168 11.53 -3.87 1.03
N PRO A 169 12.16 -3.38 2.10
CA PRO A 169 13.43 -3.94 2.57
C PRO A 169 13.29 -5.33 3.20
N LEU A 170 12.16 -5.63 3.84
CA LEU A 170 11.97 -6.92 4.51
C LEU A 170 11.68 -8.08 3.56
N ILE A 171 11.14 -7.82 2.36
CA ILE A 171 10.84 -8.86 1.37
C ILE A 171 12.06 -9.25 0.56
N LEU A 172 13.03 -8.35 0.38
CA LEU A 172 14.22 -8.58 -0.45
C LEU A 172 15.01 -9.87 -0.10
N PRO A 173 15.24 -10.21 1.18
CA PRO A 173 15.91 -11.46 1.52
C PRO A 173 15.20 -12.69 0.97
N PHE A 174 13.86 -12.70 0.98
CA PHE A 174 13.08 -13.83 0.44
C PHE A 174 13.24 -13.94 -1.07
N TYR A 175 13.10 -12.84 -1.79
CA TYR A 175 13.28 -12.80 -3.25
C TYR A 175 14.70 -13.13 -3.68
N ASN A 176 15.70 -12.83 -2.83
CA ASN A 176 17.07 -13.18 -3.08
C ASN A 176 17.37 -14.65 -2.80
N LEU A 177 16.72 -15.29 -1.82
CA LEU A 177 17.01 -16.67 -1.41
C LEU A 177 16.14 -17.71 -2.13
N ILE A 178 14.93 -17.34 -2.55
CA ILE A 178 13.93 -18.25 -3.09
C ILE A 178 13.61 -17.86 -4.52
N LEU A 179 13.89 -18.74 -5.45
CA LEU A 179 13.41 -18.64 -6.82
C LEU A 179 12.06 -19.35 -6.90
N LEU A 180 11.01 -18.57 -7.01
CA LEU A 180 9.69 -19.05 -7.34
C LEU A 180 9.11 -18.17 -8.45
N ARG A 181 8.72 -18.82 -9.56
CA ARG A 181 8.13 -18.16 -10.72
C ARG A 181 6.62 -18.18 -10.65
N GLU A 182 6.02 -17.26 -11.38
CA GLU A 182 4.56 -17.12 -11.47
C GLU A 182 3.91 -18.43 -11.99
N VAL A 183 2.69 -18.73 -11.51
CA VAL A 183 1.96 -19.97 -11.82
C VAL A 183 1.79 -20.17 -13.32
N TRP A 184 1.32 -19.14 -14.05
CA TRP A 184 1.10 -19.21 -15.50
C TRP A 184 2.38 -19.61 -16.25
N TRP A 185 3.54 -19.06 -15.82
CA TRP A 185 4.83 -19.39 -16.41
C TRP A 185 5.21 -20.87 -16.20
N VAL A 186 5.15 -21.33 -14.95
CA VAL A 186 5.51 -22.73 -14.59
C VAL A 186 4.56 -23.71 -15.24
N LYS A 187 3.29 -23.35 -15.43
CA LYS A 187 2.27 -24.19 -16.06
C LYS A 187 2.26 -24.09 -17.60
N GLY A 188 3.09 -23.25 -18.21
CA GLY A 188 3.08 -23.00 -19.66
C GLY A 188 1.77 -22.42 -20.17
N GLN A 189 1.09 -21.60 -19.34
CA GLN A 189 -0.19 -20.98 -19.69
C GLN A 189 0.03 -19.55 -20.21
N PRO A 190 -0.94 -18.95 -20.96
CA PRO A 190 -0.85 -17.56 -21.36
C PRO A 190 -0.88 -16.61 -20.15
N ASP A 191 -0.10 -15.52 -20.23
CA ASP A 191 -0.22 -14.42 -19.27
C ASP A 191 -1.55 -13.68 -19.44
N LEU A 192 -2.42 -13.77 -18.43
CA LEU A 192 -3.75 -13.16 -18.45
C LEU A 192 -3.72 -11.64 -18.29
N LEU A 193 -2.59 -11.08 -17.82
CA LEU A 193 -2.35 -9.64 -17.84
C LEU A 193 -1.94 -9.12 -19.22
N LYS A 194 -1.61 -10.02 -20.15
CA LYS A 194 -1.14 -9.68 -21.52
C LYS A 194 0.04 -8.70 -21.48
N ARG A 195 0.97 -8.91 -20.53
CA ARG A 195 2.14 -8.05 -20.39
C ARG A 195 3.04 -8.19 -21.61
N HIS A 196 3.58 -7.07 -22.06
CA HIS A 196 4.59 -7.03 -23.11
C HIS A 196 5.96 -6.80 -22.50
N PHE A 197 6.89 -7.67 -22.79
CA PHE A 197 8.28 -7.60 -22.33
C PHE A 197 9.18 -7.27 -23.50
N ALA A 198 10.09 -6.31 -23.34
CA ALA A 198 10.99 -5.90 -24.41
C ALA A 198 12.02 -6.99 -24.74
N THR A 199 12.42 -7.77 -23.74
CA THR A 199 13.38 -8.87 -23.86
C THR A 199 12.91 -10.06 -23.03
N GLU A 200 13.47 -11.25 -23.31
CA GLU A 200 13.28 -12.45 -22.48
C GLU A 200 13.79 -12.22 -21.04
N ASN A 201 14.88 -11.47 -20.90
CA ASN A 201 15.44 -11.12 -19.61
C ASN A 201 14.47 -10.28 -18.78
N ASP A 202 13.84 -9.27 -19.38
CA ASP A 202 12.81 -8.46 -18.70
C ASP A 202 11.64 -9.33 -18.24
N MET A 203 11.24 -10.30 -19.05
CA MET A 203 10.19 -11.23 -18.68
C MET A 203 10.60 -12.08 -17.48
N LEU A 204 11.80 -12.68 -17.52
CA LEU A 204 12.31 -13.51 -16.42
C LEU A 204 12.43 -12.74 -15.13
N VAL A 205 12.95 -11.51 -15.16
CA VAL A 205 13.03 -10.63 -13.97
C VAL A 205 11.64 -10.35 -13.38
N ASN A 206 10.62 -10.21 -14.22
CA ASN A 206 9.25 -9.96 -13.74
C ASN A 206 8.62 -11.17 -13.07
N VAL A 207 8.81 -12.38 -13.63
CA VAL A 207 8.10 -13.58 -13.17
C VAL A 207 8.75 -14.27 -11.98
N MET A 208 10.01 -13.95 -11.63
CA MET A 208 10.78 -14.71 -10.65
C MET A 208 10.58 -14.29 -9.18
N ASN A 209 9.99 -13.15 -8.93
CA ASN A 209 9.86 -12.59 -7.57
C ASN A 209 8.46 -12.87 -7.00
N CYS A 210 8.14 -14.17 -6.81
CA CYS A 210 6.79 -14.58 -6.45
C CYS A 210 6.61 -14.75 -4.92
N PHE A 211 7.62 -15.25 -4.20
CA PHE A 211 7.48 -15.63 -2.79
C PHE A 211 8.19 -14.68 -1.82
N PRO A 212 7.49 -14.18 -0.78
CA PRO A 212 6.04 -14.18 -0.60
C PRO A 212 5.36 -13.13 -1.48
N SER A 213 4.05 -13.28 -1.75
CA SER A 213 3.30 -12.35 -2.59
C SER A 213 3.29 -10.91 -2.03
N MET A 214 3.94 -9.97 -2.71
CA MET A 214 3.94 -8.55 -2.31
C MET A 214 2.56 -7.91 -2.50
N HIS A 215 1.84 -8.25 -3.58
CA HIS A 215 0.47 -7.76 -3.81
C HIS A 215 -0.45 -8.15 -2.67
N THR A 216 -0.40 -9.42 -2.25
CA THR A 216 -1.15 -9.92 -1.10
C THR A 216 -0.72 -9.22 0.19
N SER A 217 0.58 -9.12 0.42
CA SER A 217 1.11 -8.59 1.66
C SER A 217 0.71 -7.13 1.88
N ILE A 218 0.91 -6.26 0.89
CA ILE A 218 0.54 -4.85 1.02
C ILE A 218 -0.99 -4.71 1.17
N SER A 219 -1.76 -5.40 0.33
CA SER A 219 -3.22 -5.33 0.39
C SER A 219 -3.78 -5.85 1.72
N PHE A 220 -3.22 -6.94 2.25
CA PHE A 220 -3.64 -7.47 3.54
C PHE A 220 -3.25 -6.56 4.70
N ALA A 221 -2.09 -5.90 4.64
CA ALA A 221 -1.71 -4.87 5.61
C ALA A 221 -2.70 -3.70 5.60
N MET A 222 -3.11 -3.21 4.41
CA MET A 222 -4.12 -2.16 4.27
C MET A 222 -5.48 -2.61 4.80
N LEU A 223 -5.88 -3.86 4.56
CA LEU A 223 -7.10 -4.47 5.10
C LEU A 223 -7.08 -4.47 6.64
N LEU A 224 -6.00 -4.97 7.24
CA LEU A 224 -5.87 -5.02 8.71
C LEU A 224 -5.94 -3.62 9.34
N LEU A 225 -5.34 -2.62 8.71
CA LEU A 225 -5.39 -1.26 9.19
C LEU A 225 -6.75 -0.59 8.94
N ALA A 226 -7.39 -0.86 7.79
CA ALA A 226 -8.74 -0.35 7.49
C ALA A 226 -9.79 -0.90 8.47
N LEU A 227 -9.64 -2.12 8.97
CA LEU A 227 -10.51 -2.67 10.02
C LEU A 227 -10.51 -1.85 11.31
N ARG A 228 -9.45 -1.09 11.58
CA ARG A 228 -9.32 -0.20 12.74
C ARG A 228 -10.03 1.15 12.57
N GLU A 229 -10.55 1.45 11.36
CA GLU A 229 -11.23 2.71 11.07
C GLU A 229 -12.67 2.70 11.60
N LYS A 230 -13.16 3.88 12.02
CA LYS A 230 -14.53 4.02 12.58
C LYS A 230 -15.59 4.12 11.50
N ASP A 231 -15.26 4.75 10.38
CA ASP A 231 -16.20 4.91 9.28
C ASP A 231 -16.47 3.57 8.61
N ARG A 232 -17.74 3.14 8.62
CA ARG A 232 -18.16 1.83 8.08
C ARG A 232 -18.02 1.76 6.56
N ILE A 233 -18.30 2.87 5.85
CA ILE A 233 -18.24 2.89 4.38
C ILE A 233 -16.80 2.65 3.96
N PHE A 234 -15.86 3.43 4.47
CA PHE A 234 -14.44 3.24 4.18
C PHE A 234 -13.95 1.85 4.56
N LYS A 235 -14.29 1.40 5.78
CA LYS A 235 -13.90 0.08 6.27
C LYS A 235 -14.30 -1.03 5.30
N TYR A 236 -15.59 -1.12 4.95
CA TYR A 236 -16.09 -2.19 4.10
C TYR A 236 -15.59 -2.06 2.66
N MET A 237 -15.52 -0.84 2.11
CA MET A 237 -14.95 -0.62 0.78
C MET A 237 -13.49 -1.08 0.70
N MET A 238 -12.66 -0.72 1.67
CA MET A 238 -11.25 -1.13 1.69
C MET A 238 -11.07 -2.61 1.94
N VAL A 239 -11.84 -3.21 2.85
CA VAL A 239 -11.79 -4.66 3.11
C VAL A 239 -12.17 -5.43 1.84
N THR A 240 -13.26 -5.04 1.18
CA THR A 240 -13.70 -5.70 -0.07
C THR A 240 -12.68 -5.51 -1.19
N TYR A 241 -12.17 -4.29 -1.38
CA TYR A 241 -11.17 -4.02 -2.41
C TYR A 241 -9.87 -4.79 -2.18
N CYS A 242 -9.33 -4.77 -0.96
CA CYS A 242 -8.12 -5.52 -0.63
C CYS A 242 -8.31 -7.04 -0.75
N ALA A 243 -9.46 -7.56 -0.36
CA ALA A 243 -9.80 -8.98 -0.56
C ALA A 243 -9.88 -9.33 -2.06
N ALA A 244 -10.46 -8.43 -2.88
CA ALA A 244 -10.50 -8.60 -4.33
C ALA A 244 -9.11 -8.58 -4.96
N ILE A 245 -8.17 -7.73 -4.46
CA ILE A 245 -6.78 -7.73 -4.91
C ILE A 245 -6.12 -9.10 -4.59
N ILE A 246 -6.26 -9.58 -3.38
CA ILE A 246 -5.71 -10.89 -2.97
C ILE A 246 -6.29 -12.01 -3.86
N TYR A 247 -7.59 -12.01 -4.09
CA TYR A 247 -8.24 -12.98 -4.96
C TYR A 247 -7.74 -12.86 -6.41
N SER A 248 -7.56 -11.65 -6.94
CA SER A 248 -7.10 -11.42 -8.32
C SER A 248 -5.72 -12.03 -8.60
N THR A 249 -4.84 -12.08 -7.60
CA THR A 249 -3.50 -12.70 -7.73
C THR A 249 -3.59 -14.19 -8.07
N MET A 250 -4.54 -14.90 -7.46
CA MET A 250 -4.81 -16.31 -7.70
C MET A 250 -5.64 -16.52 -8.98
N TYR A 251 -6.66 -15.70 -9.19
CA TYR A 251 -7.53 -15.76 -10.37
C TYR A 251 -6.74 -15.60 -11.68
N LEU A 252 -5.78 -14.67 -11.69
CA LEU A 252 -4.93 -14.40 -12.85
C LEU A 252 -3.76 -15.39 -12.98
N GLN A 253 -3.68 -16.40 -12.12
CA GLN A 253 -2.62 -17.41 -12.12
C GLN A 253 -1.21 -16.81 -11.99
N ILE A 254 -1.08 -15.73 -11.19
CA ILE A 254 0.21 -15.09 -10.92
C ILE A 254 0.84 -15.73 -9.68
N HIS A 255 0.07 -15.88 -8.62
CA HIS A 255 0.57 -16.34 -7.34
C HIS A 255 0.02 -17.73 -6.95
N TRP A 256 0.87 -18.52 -6.29
CA TRP A 256 0.54 -19.79 -5.68
C TRP A 256 -0.26 -19.56 -4.39
N VAL A 257 -1.12 -20.50 -3.99
CA VAL A 257 -1.90 -20.34 -2.75
C VAL A 257 -1.00 -20.17 -1.53
N LEU A 258 0.09 -20.96 -1.44
CA LEU A 258 1.03 -20.89 -0.31
C LEU A 258 1.81 -19.57 -0.26
N ASP A 259 2.14 -18.96 -1.41
CA ASP A 259 2.80 -17.67 -1.39
C ASP A 259 1.85 -16.53 -1.01
N VAL A 260 0.57 -16.67 -1.34
CA VAL A 260 -0.50 -15.77 -0.86
C VAL A 260 -0.65 -15.87 0.66
N ILE A 261 -0.68 -17.08 1.20
CA ILE A 261 -0.73 -17.29 2.67
C ILE A 261 0.52 -16.71 3.34
N ALA A 262 1.71 -16.97 2.78
CA ALA A 262 2.96 -16.39 3.26
C ALA A 262 2.93 -14.86 3.21
N GLY A 263 2.36 -14.27 2.16
CA GLY A 263 2.14 -12.83 2.03
C GLY A 263 1.24 -12.26 3.14
N MET A 264 0.17 -12.95 3.51
CA MET A 264 -0.69 -12.54 4.63
C MET A 264 0.04 -12.59 5.98
N ILE A 265 0.81 -13.64 6.23
CA ILE A 265 1.62 -13.76 7.45
C ILE A 265 2.67 -12.65 7.50
N PHE A 266 3.35 -12.41 6.39
CA PHE A 266 4.35 -11.35 6.26
C PHE A 266 3.73 -9.97 6.52
N ALA A 267 2.54 -9.69 5.98
CA ALA A 267 1.79 -8.47 6.25
C ALA A 267 1.47 -8.29 7.73
N TYR A 268 0.98 -9.34 8.37
CA TYR A 268 0.66 -9.29 9.80
C TYR A 268 1.88 -8.93 10.64
N VAL A 269 3.02 -9.59 10.39
CA VAL A 269 4.29 -9.30 11.06
C VAL A 269 4.73 -7.86 10.81
N THR A 270 4.67 -7.40 9.56
CA THR A 270 5.05 -6.03 9.19
C THR A 270 4.17 -4.98 9.87
N VAL A 271 2.85 -5.21 9.98
CA VAL A 271 1.94 -4.33 10.72
C VAL A 271 2.31 -4.27 12.21
N LYS A 272 2.67 -5.41 12.83
CA LYS A 272 3.11 -5.44 14.23
C LYS A 272 4.42 -4.69 14.43
N ILE A 273 5.37 -4.83 13.52
CA ILE A 273 6.64 -4.08 13.55
C ILE A 273 6.35 -2.57 13.41
N ALA A 274 5.48 -2.17 12.47
CA ALA A 274 5.09 -0.77 12.30
C ALA A 274 4.43 -0.19 13.56
N ASP A 275 3.49 -0.92 14.16
CA ASP A 275 2.84 -0.53 15.41
C ASP A 275 3.86 -0.35 16.53
N PHE A 276 4.83 -1.27 16.68
CA PHE A 276 5.91 -1.17 17.65
C PHE A 276 6.77 0.07 17.42
N LEU A 277 7.23 0.31 16.18
CA LEU A 277 8.06 1.45 15.83
C LEU A 277 7.34 2.78 16.08
N ILE A 278 6.06 2.88 15.72
CA ILE A 278 5.25 4.08 15.95
C ILE A 278 5.09 4.33 17.46
N HIS A 279 4.83 3.27 18.23
CA HIS A 279 4.69 3.39 19.69
C HIS A 279 6.02 3.81 20.34
N TRP A 280 7.12 3.23 19.91
CA TRP A 280 8.46 3.60 20.39
C TRP A 280 8.82 5.03 20.03
N ALA A 281 8.63 5.45 18.77
CA ALA A 281 8.87 6.81 18.32
C ALA A 281 8.02 7.83 19.11
N ALA A 282 6.76 7.49 19.42
CA ALA A 282 5.89 8.35 20.22
C ALA A 282 6.43 8.67 21.63
N LYS A 283 7.19 7.76 22.21
CA LYS A 283 7.85 7.98 23.52
C LYS A 283 9.01 8.97 23.44
N LEU A 284 9.67 9.04 22.28
CA LEU A 284 10.81 9.92 22.03
C LEU A 284 10.41 11.35 21.65
N VAL A 285 9.14 11.58 21.27
CA VAL A 285 8.66 12.91 20.90
C VAL A 285 8.65 13.85 22.11
N PRO A 286 9.36 15.01 22.05
CA PRO A 286 9.39 15.98 23.13
C PRO A 286 7.99 16.46 23.51
N SER A 287 7.77 16.79 24.79
CA SER A 287 6.47 17.19 25.36
C SER A 287 5.80 18.35 24.61
N ARG A 288 6.59 19.28 24.07
CA ARG A 288 6.12 20.41 23.23
C ARG A 288 5.41 20.00 21.93
N PHE A 289 5.72 18.80 21.42
CA PHE A 289 5.09 18.25 20.19
C PHE A 289 4.03 17.19 20.50
N LYS A 290 3.87 16.78 21.76
CA LYS A 290 2.83 15.80 22.17
C LYS A 290 1.41 16.29 21.87
N GLY A 291 1.18 17.60 21.77
CA GLY A 291 -0.11 18.16 21.36
C GLY A 291 -0.56 17.79 19.94
N PHE A 292 0.39 17.47 19.01
CA PHE A 292 0.08 16.91 17.70
C PHE A 292 -0.28 15.41 17.76
N TYR A 293 0.14 14.75 18.84
CA TYR A 293 0.01 13.30 18.97
C TYR A 293 -1.11 12.86 19.93
N ASN A 294 -1.50 13.70 20.92
CA ASN A 294 -2.16 13.22 22.13
C ASN A 294 -3.47 13.89 22.56
N ARG A 295 -4.13 14.77 21.78
CA ARG A 295 -5.27 15.49 22.40
C ARG A 295 -6.58 14.72 22.59
N LYS A 296 -6.77 13.49 22.03
CA LYS A 296 -7.92 12.59 22.37
C LYS A 296 -7.65 11.10 22.09
N GLN A 297 -6.41 10.63 22.03
CA GLN A 297 -6.13 9.20 21.82
C GLN A 297 -5.95 8.37 23.10
N THR A 298 -5.91 8.98 24.26
CA THR A 298 -5.79 8.29 25.55
C THR A 298 -7.03 7.47 25.92
N ALA A 299 -8.19 7.76 25.33
CA ALA A 299 -9.40 6.98 25.58
C ALA A 299 -9.46 5.64 24.78
N TYR A 300 -8.64 5.48 23.76
CA TYR A 300 -8.71 4.31 22.85
C TYR A 300 -7.62 3.25 23.08
N ALA A 301 -6.57 3.58 23.83
CA ALA A 301 -5.52 2.60 24.16
C ALA A 301 -6.02 1.53 25.16
N ASN A 302 -7.05 1.85 25.92
CA ASN A 302 -7.60 0.94 26.95
C ASN A 302 -8.69 0.00 26.42
N GLU A 303 -9.30 0.28 25.25
CA GLU A 303 -10.34 -0.58 24.70
C GLU A 303 -9.80 -1.65 23.73
N SER A 304 -8.58 -1.50 23.21
CA SER A 304 -7.98 -2.47 22.27
C SER A 304 -7.11 -3.54 22.92
N VAL A 305 -7.04 -3.57 24.27
CA VAL A 305 -6.31 -4.60 25.04
C VAL A 305 -7.27 -5.70 25.55
N VAL A 306 -8.58 -5.55 25.35
CA VAL A 306 -9.61 -6.48 25.88
C VAL A 306 -10.50 -7.06 24.75
N ALA A 307 -9.99 -7.15 23.50
CA ALA A 307 -10.70 -7.87 22.43
C ALA A 307 -9.73 -8.74 21.61
#